data_64fa591ed9d9069266213bb36bc8e767
#
_entry.id   64fa591ed9d9069266213bb36bc8e767
#
_cell.length_a   1.000
_cell.length_b   1.000
_cell.length_c   1.000
_cell.angle_alpha   90.00
_cell.angle_beta   90.00
_cell.angle_gamma   90.00
#
_symmetry.space_group_name_H-M   'P 1'
#
loop_
_entity.id
_entity.type
_entity.pdbx_description
1 polymer ?
#
loop_
_entity_poly.entity_id
_entity_poly.type
_entity_poly.pdbx_seq_one_letter_code
_entity_poly.pdbx_strand_id
1 'polypeptide(L)'
;MVDFIVIGGGSTGCTVASRLSEDASASVVLFEEGPRDRNPYIHIPGAYYKTAQGPLLKRYAWEPTEDQRRTETPTMVQASVLGGGSSVNAMIYIRGVPADYDGWAEQGASGWSYKDVLPYFKKAEDNERFCNEAHGVGGPLGVSDPINVHPLTKVWLRACQQYGLPYNEDFNSGKPEGCGLYQITAKNGFRSSAAVAYLTNAKSRKNLTVKTGCRVIRILTQGSKAIGVEYIEKGVRHVMHADKEIILSSGAINSPRLLMLSGIGPAAQLDKHGIKVVKDLRGVGQNLQDHIEVSLVYELTGPHSYDKYKKPLWKMMAGLQYALFRQGPAASNLIEGGAFWWGDKAAANPDIQYFMVVGAGIEEGVDSVPGGNGCTLNLGQIRPRSRGYVELYSADPMSPPRIVPNYFSDPYDIESLVDGCLVGEQIMSQAAFKPFIARRHVPDGAVRSREEMKKFCHEVAHAALHPSGTCRMGVDELSVVGPDLKVHGLEGLRVADASVMPTLISGNPNSVCIMIGEKAADMIRNGN
;
A
#
# COMPACT_ATOMS: atom_id res chain seq x y z
N MET A 1 19.28 3.13 27.33
CA MET A 1 17.82 3.23 27.26
C MET A 1 17.47 4.41 26.38
N VAL A 2 16.34 4.36 25.72
CA VAL A 2 15.80 5.45 24.87
C VAL A 2 14.33 5.64 25.20
N ASP A 3 13.79 6.83 24.97
CA ASP A 3 12.37 7.08 25.29
C ASP A 3 11.45 6.24 24.39
N PHE A 4 11.69 6.27 23.06
CA PHE A 4 10.83 5.62 22.08
C PHE A 4 11.60 4.68 21.16
N ILE A 5 11.03 3.50 20.94
CA ILE A 5 11.48 2.55 19.92
C ILE A 5 10.38 2.42 18.87
N VAL A 6 10.69 2.75 17.61
CA VAL A 6 9.81 2.54 16.45
C VAL A 6 10.32 1.34 15.66
N ILE A 7 9.47 0.32 15.46
CA ILE A 7 9.82 -0.92 14.78
C ILE A 7 9.21 -0.95 13.37
N GLY A 8 10.05 -0.88 12.34
CA GLY A 8 9.67 -0.81 10.94
C GLY A 8 9.76 0.61 10.40
N GLY A 9 10.72 0.84 9.49
CA GLY A 9 10.94 2.11 8.79
C GLY A 9 10.09 2.27 7.54
N GLY A 10 8.83 1.82 7.59
CA GLY A 10 7.83 2.00 6.53
C GLY A 10 7.19 3.39 6.53
N SER A 11 6.09 3.53 5.79
CA SER A 11 5.37 4.81 5.65
C SER A 11 4.99 5.42 6.99
N THR A 12 4.40 4.62 7.87
CA THR A 12 3.98 5.07 9.21
C THR A 12 5.18 5.27 10.14
N GLY A 13 6.11 4.32 10.20
CA GLY A 13 7.24 4.39 11.13
C GLY A 13 8.18 5.56 10.86
N CYS A 14 8.44 5.90 9.58
CA CYS A 14 9.20 7.10 9.22
C CYS A 14 8.49 8.37 9.71
N THR A 15 7.17 8.43 9.58
CA THR A 15 6.34 9.55 10.04
C THR A 15 6.39 9.69 11.55
N VAL A 16 6.12 8.61 12.28
CA VAL A 16 6.13 8.60 13.76
C VAL A 16 7.50 8.99 14.30
N ALA A 17 8.56 8.35 13.82
CA ALA A 17 9.92 8.63 14.30
C ALA A 17 10.34 10.08 14.05
N SER A 18 9.99 10.63 12.88
CA SER A 18 10.25 12.03 12.57
C SER A 18 9.48 12.96 13.50
N ARG A 19 8.18 12.74 13.70
CA ARG A 19 7.34 13.61 14.53
C ARG A 19 7.72 13.56 16.01
N LEU A 20 8.02 12.37 16.55
CA LEU A 20 8.45 12.25 17.94
C LEU A 20 9.80 12.93 18.18
N SER A 21 10.71 12.88 17.22
CA SER A 21 12.02 13.54 17.33
C SER A 21 11.98 15.07 17.16
N GLU A 22 10.82 15.68 16.90
CA GLU A 22 10.66 17.16 16.96
C GLU A 22 10.83 17.69 18.38
N ASP A 23 10.49 16.89 19.41
CA ASP A 23 10.85 17.18 20.77
C ASP A 23 12.32 16.80 21.01
N ALA A 24 13.18 17.81 21.16
CA ALA A 24 14.62 17.60 21.36
C ALA A 24 14.97 16.86 22.67
N SER A 25 14.05 16.80 23.63
CA SER A 25 14.22 16.08 24.89
C SER A 25 13.92 14.57 24.77
N ALA A 26 13.20 14.18 23.71
CA ALA A 26 12.81 12.78 23.48
C ALA A 26 13.87 12.06 22.64
N SER A 27 14.39 10.94 23.12
CA SER A 27 15.30 10.08 22.37
C SER A 27 14.51 9.01 21.60
N VAL A 28 14.72 8.94 20.27
CA VAL A 28 13.96 8.06 19.35
C VAL A 28 14.90 7.15 18.57
N VAL A 29 14.59 5.85 18.52
CA VAL A 29 15.27 4.89 17.66
C VAL A 29 14.26 4.28 16.70
N LEU A 30 14.55 4.37 15.40
CA LEU A 30 13.81 3.71 14.33
C LEU A 30 14.60 2.51 13.82
N PHE A 31 14.00 1.32 13.89
CA PHE A 31 14.54 0.08 13.34
C PHE A 31 13.93 -0.21 11.96
N GLU A 32 14.79 -0.54 10.99
CA GLU A 32 14.41 -1.04 9.67
C GLU A 32 15.24 -2.28 9.34
N GLU A 33 14.58 -3.34 8.89
CA GLU A 33 15.25 -4.58 8.51
C GLU A 33 16.01 -4.44 7.21
N GLY A 34 15.45 -3.72 6.24
CA GLY A 34 16.05 -3.47 4.94
C GLY A 34 17.18 -2.45 4.97
N PRO A 35 17.82 -2.22 3.81
CA PRO A 35 18.85 -1.21 3.65
C PRO A 35 18.27 0.22 3.65
N ARG A 36 19.15 1.22 3.67
CA ARG A 36 18.79 2.60 3.35
C ARG A 36 18.33 2.71 1.90
N ASP A 37 17.47 3.70 1.64
CA ASP A 37 16.89 4.05 0.32
C ASP A 37 17.88 4.70 -0.66
N ARG A 38 19.13 4.17 -0.73
CA ARG A 38 20.21 4.72 -1.55
C ARG A 38 20.16 4.31 -3.02
N ASN A 39 19.32 3.32 -3.36
CA ASN A 39 19.18 2.89 -4.75
C ASN A 39 18.56 4.01 -5.58
N PRO A 40 19.23 4.53 -6.63
CA PRO A 40 18.72 5.65 -7.42
C PRO A 40 17.37 5.35 -8.11
N TYR A 41 17.07 4.09 -8.40
CA TYR A 41 15.78 3.70 -8.98
C TYR A 41 14.58 3.95 -8.05
N ILE A 42 14.80 4.03 -6.74
CA ILE A 42 13.76 4.43 -5.80
C ILE A 42 13.27 5.86 -6.10
N HIS A 43 14.19 6.76 -6.41
CA HIS A 43 13.91 8.20 -6.50
C HIS A 43 13.41 8.64 -7.88
N ILE A 44 13.57 7.81 -8.91
CA ILE A 44 13.15 8.08 -10.29
C ILE A 44 11.75 7.50 -10.51
N PRO A 45 10.72 8.34 -10.74
CA PRO A 45 9.34 7.85 -10.87
C PRO A 45 9.17 6.71 -11.87
N GLY A 46 9.65 6.87 -13.10
CA GLY A 46 9.53 5.87 -14.16
C GLY A 46 10.36 4.60 -13.96
N ALA A 47 11.16 4.54 -12.89
CA ALA A 47 11.96 3.35 -12.58
C ALA A 47 11.32 2.45 -11.51
N TYR A 48 10.10 2.77 -11.02
CA TYR A 48 9.46 2.01 -9.94
C TYR A 48 9.33 0.51 -10.25
N TYR A 49 9.08 0.15 -11.51
CA TYR A 49 8.99 -1.26 -11.94
C TYR A 49 10.23 -2.09 -11.63
N LYS A 50 11.41 -1.44 -11.54
CA LYS A 50 12.66 -2.12 -11.17
C LYS A 50 12.76 -2.37 -9.67
N THR A 51 12.22 -1.46 -8.87
CA THR A 51 12.20 -1.60 -7.42
C THR A 51 11.05 -2.52 -6.98
N ALA A 52 9.95 -2.52 -7.72
CA ALA A 52 8.80 -3.39 -7.51
C ALA A 52 9.05 -4.88 -7.86
N GLN A 53 10.16 -5.20 -8.52
CA GLN A 53 10.56 -6.58 -8.89
C GLN A 53 11.91 -6.99 -8.29
N GLY A 54 12.58 -6.12 -7.55
CA GLY A 54 13.97 -6.27 -7.15
C GLY A 54 14.19 -6.83 -5.74
N PRO A 55 15.46 -6.83 -5.28
CA PRO A 55 15.87 -7.38 -3.99
C PRO A 55 15.41 -6.54 -2.78
N LEU A 56 14.75 -5.42 -3.00
CA LEU A 56 14.15 -4.58 -1.96
C LEU A 56 12.80 -5.12 -1.48
N LEU A 57 12.38 -6.27 -1.99
CA LEU A 57 11.12 -6.91 -1.67
C LEU A 57 11.34 -8.25 -1.00
N LYS A 58 10.51 -8.54 -0.01
CA LYS A 58 10.28 -9.87 0.52
C LYS A 58 9.02 -10.45 -0.10
N ARG A 59 9.13 -11.67 -0.57
CA ARG A 59 8.00 -12.43 -1.12
C ARG A 59 7.56 -13.47 -0.11
N TYR A 60 6.29 -13.45 0.22
CA TYR A 60 5.65 -14.43 1.07
C TYR A 60 4.65 -15.21 0.23
N ALA A 61 4.82 -16.52 0.18
CA ALA A 61 3.80 -17.39 -0.38
C ALA A 61 2.49 -17.24 0.40
N TRP A 62 1.36 -17.19 -0.30
CA TRP A 62 0.05 -17.27 0.33
C TRP A 62 -0.69 -18.52 -0.15
N GLU A 63 -1.62 -19.02 0.69
CA GLU A 63 -2.39 -20.21 0.39
C GLU A 63 -3.62 -19.86 -0.44
N PRO A 64 -3.70 -20.30 -1.71
CA PRO A 64 -4.85 -20.07 -2.56
C PRO A 64 -6.00 -21.00 -2.17
N THR A 65 -7.25 -20.59 -2.44
CA THR A 65 -8.43 -21.46 -2.42
C THR A 65 -8.35 -22.46 -3.57
N GLU A 66 -9.25 -23.48 -3.58
CA GLU A 66 -9.26 -24.49 -4.66
C GLU A 66 -9.47 -23.87 -6.04
N ASP A 67 -10.34 -22.86 -6.14
CA ASP A 67 -10.66 -22.16 -7.39
C ASP A 67 -9.53 -21.25 -7.89
N GLN A 68 -8.55 -20.92 -7.01
CA GLN A 68 -7.41 -20.06 -7.30
C GLN A 68 -6.10 -20.83 -7.49
N ARG A 69 -6.15 -22.16 -7.58
CA ARG A 69 -4.94 -22.98 -7.79
C ARG A 69 -4.30 -22.63 -9.13
N ARG A 70 -3.06 -22.20 -9.06
CA ARG A 70 -2.22 -21.81 -10.19
C ARG A 70 -1.06 -22.78 -10.36
N THR A 71 -0.44 -22.76 -11.54
CA THR A 71 0.81 -23.48 -11.79
C THR A 71 1.97 -23.00 -10.93
N GLU A 72 1.96 -21.71 -10.57
CA GLU A 72 2.96 -21.10 -9.70
C GLU A 72 2.35 -20.71 -8.35
N THR A 73 3.14 -20.84 -7.28
CA THR A 73 2.71 -20.42 -5.94
C THR A 73 2.57 -18.89 -5.91
N PRO A 74 1.36 -18.37 -5.64
CA PRO A 74 1.15 -16.94 -5.62
C PRO A 74 1.86 -16.30 -4.42
N THR A 75 2.34 -15.08 -4.59
CA THR A 75 3.09 -14.37 -3.55
C THR A 75 2.48 -13.02 -3.23
N MET A 76 2.54 -12.64 -1.97
CA MET A 76 2.32 -11.29 -1.49
C MET A 76 3.68 -10.67 -1.18
N VAL A 77 3.94 -9.48 -1.71
CA VAL A 77 5.23 -8.83 -1.52
C VAL A 77 5.13 -7.71 -0.48
N GLN A 78 6.18 -7.57 0.30
CA GLN A 78 6.36 -6.48 1.23
C GLN A 78 7.74 -5.83 1.02
N ALA A 79 7.77 -4.51 0.98
CA ALA A 79 9.03 -3.79 0.87
C ALA A 79 9.90 -3.99 2.12
N SER A 80 11.19 -4.20 1.89
CA SER A 80 12.22 -4.29 2.94
C SER A 80 13.33 -3.29 2.61
N VAL A 81 13.03 -2.03 2.87
CA VAL A 81 13.89 -0.87 2.62
C VAL A 81 13.33 0.32 3.40
N LEU A 82 14.18 1.25 3.79
CA LEU A 82 13.77 2.49 4.47
C LEU A 82 12.73 3.25 3.61
N GLY A 83 11.63 3.65 4.22
CA GLY A 83 10.43 4.18 3.57
C GLY A 83 9.39 3.10 3.24
N GLY A 84 9.73 1.81 3.37
CA GLY A 84 8.82 0.70 3.14
C GLY A 84 8.17 0.74 1.76
N GLY A 85 6.86 0.46 1.70
CA GLY A 85 6.07 0.48 0.47
C GLY A 85 6.13 1.81 -0.28
N SER A 86 6.25 2.96 0.41
CA SER A 86 6.36 4.28 -0.23
C SER A 86 7.62 4.44 -1.08
N SER A 87 8.67 3.65 -0.82
CA SER A 87 9.92 3.66 -1.59
C SER A 87 9.85 2.82 -2.88
N VAL A 88 8.83 1.95 -3.05
CA VAL A 88 8.75 1.01 -4.18
C VAL A 88 7.43 1.03 -4.94
N ASN A 89 6.38 1.65 -4.40
CA ASN A 89 5.04 1.71 -5.01
C ASN A 89 4.99 2.58 -6.29
N ALA A 90 3.86 2.55 -6.98
CA ALA A 90 3.59 3.38 -8.17
C ALA A 90 3.25 4.84 -7.85
N MET A 91 3.40 5.29 -6.61
CA MET A 91 3.24 6.67 -6.12
C MET A 91 1.83 7.25 -6.21
N ILE A 92 0.82 6.52 -6.61
CA ILE A 92 -0.55 7.03 -6.71
C ILE A 92 -1.02 7.53 -5.34
N TYR A 93 -1.50 8.77 -5.30
CA TYR A 93 -1.96 9.43 -4.08
C TYR A 93 -3.49 9.40 -4.01
N ILE A 94 -4.02 8.52 -3.19
CA ILE A 94 -5.46 8.35 -2.93
C ILE A 94 -5.66 8.30 -1.42
N ARG A 95 -6.75 8.89 -0.93
CA ARG A 95 -7.11 8.94 0.50
C ARG A 95 -8.30 8.04 0.85
N GLY A 96 -8.95 7.41 -0.12
CA GLY A 96 -10.27 6.78 0.06
C GLY A 96 -11.39 7.82 0.11
N VAL A 97 -12.53 7.43 0.63
CA VAL A 97 -13.73 8.29 0.72
C VAL A 97 -14.12 8.54 2.18
N PRO A 98 -14.89 9.61 2.48
CA PRO A 98 -15.37 9.88 3.84
C PRO A 98 -16.02 8.67 4.53
N ALA A 99 -16.83 7.92 3.79
CA ALA A 99 -17.53 6.74 4.30
C ALA A 99 -16.59 5.62 4.79
N ASP A 100 -15.36 5.54 4.33
CA ASP A 100 -14.39 4.55 4.82
C ASP A 100 -14.04 4.83 6.29
N TYR A 101 -13.78 6.08 6.63
CA TYR A 101 -13.40 6.54 7.97
C TYR A 101 -14.59 6.65 8.92
N ASP A 102 -15.72 7.13 8.41
CA ASP A 102 -16.95 7.17 9.19
C ASP A 102 -17.38 5.75 9.58
N GLY A 103 -17.21 4.79 8.67
CA GLY A 103 -17.39 3.36 8.95
C GLY A 103 -16.39 2.81 9.98
N TRP A 104 -15.15 3.33 10.08
CA TRP A 104 -14.24 2.96 11.17
C TRP A 104 -14.76 3.44 12.53
N ALA A 105 -15.25 4.69 12.58
CA ALA A 105 -15.82 5.25 13.81
C ALA A 105 -17.07 4.48 14.27
N GLU A 106 -17.94 4.09 13.33
CA GLU A 106 -19.12 3.25 13.59
C GLU A 106 -18.76 1.86 14.12
N GLN A 107 -17.61 1.30 13.70
CA GLN A 107 -17.07 0.03 14.18
C GLN A 107 -16.34 0.16 15.53
N GLY A 108 -16.45 1.28 16.22
CA GLY A 108 -15.86 1.50 17.55
C GLY A 108 -14.51 2.20 17.58
N ALA A 109 -13.96 2.60 16.41
CA ALA A 109 -12.77 3.42 16.34
C ALA A 109 -13.13 4.92 16.52
N SER A 110 -13.58 5.30 17.73
CA SER A 110 -13.95 6.68 18.03
C SER A 110 -12.78 7.64 17.81
N GLY A 111 -13.07 8.83 17.21
CA GLY A 111 -12.05 9.79 16.82
C GLY A 111 -11.33 9.47 15.51
N TRP A 112 -11.81 8.49 14.72
CA TRP A 112 -11.28 8.13 13.40
C TRP A 112 -12.27 8.38 12.26
N SER A 113 -13.33 9.18 12.46
CA SER A 113 -14.20 9.62 11.38
C SER A 113 -13.45 10.52 10.39
N TYR A 114 -14.00 10.71 9.20
CA TYR A 114 -13.33 11.54 8.17
C TYR A 114 -12.95 12.94 8.67
N LYS A 115 -13.86 13.59 9.41
CA LYS A 115 -13.58 14.91 10.03
C LYS A 115 -12.41 14.89 11.01
N ASP A 116 -12.18 13.75 11.70
CA ASP A 116 -11.12 13.61 12.69
C ASP A 116 -9.76 13.33 12.05
N VAL A 117 -9.74 12.69 10.86
CA VAL A 117 -8.50 12.30 10.17
C VAL A 117 -8.08 13.30 9.08
N LEU A 118 -8.99 14.06 8.50
CA LEU A 118 -8.70 15.05 7.47
C LEU A 118 -7.62 16.06 7.87
N PRO A 119 -7.57 16.60 9.12
CA PRO A 119 -6.50 17.49 9.55
C PRO A 119 -5.10 16.86 9.44
N TYR A 120 -4.97 15.55 9.67
CA TYR A 120 -3.70 14.83 9.58
C TYR A 120 -3.27 14.57 8.14
N PHE A 121 -4.22 14.32 7.22
CA PHE A 121 -3.92 14.33 5.79
C PHE A 121 -3.38 15.67 5.33
N LYS A 122 -4.05 16.77 5.70
CA LYS A 122 -3.61 18.14 5.36
C LYS A 122 -2.26 18.48 5.98
N LYS A 123 -2.00 18.06 7.21
CA LYS A 123 -0.72 18.27 7.92
C LYS A 123 0.44 17.55 7.24
N ALA A 124 0.18 16.38 6.66
CA ALA A 124 1.18 15.59 5.93
C ALA A 124 1.49 16.17 4.56
N GLU A 125 0.51 16.73 3.89
CA GLU A 125 0.51 17.05 2.47
C GLU A 125 1.17 18.40 2.13
N ASP A 126 1.97 18.39 1.06
CA ASP A 126 2.42 19.60 0.34
C ASP A 126 1.95 19.46 -1.12
N ASN A 127 0.70 19.83 -1.38
CA ASN A 127 0.07 19.70 -2.69
C ASN A 127 0.46 20.87 -3.59
N GLU A 128 0.98 20.58 -4.78
CA GLU A 128 1.43 21.60 -5.74
C GLU A 128 0.26 22.29 -6.48
N ARG A 129 -0.91 21.62 -6.56
CA ARG A 129 -2.06 22.12 -7.34
C ARG A 129 -3.17 22.66 -6.46
N PHE A 130 -3.52 21.93 -5.40
CA PHE A 130 -4.70 22.23 -4.59
C PHE A 130 -4.31 22.83 -3.23
N CYS A 131 -5.01 23.91 -2.88
CA CYS A 131 -4.97 24.53 -1.55
C CYS A 131 -6.41 24.92 -1.17
N ASN A 132 -7.14 23.99 -0.57
CA ASN A 132 -8.56 24.15 -0.27
C ASN A 132 -8.96 23.41 1.02
N GLU A 133 -10.25 23.23 1.25
CA GLU A 133 -10.76 22.54 2.45
C GLU A 133 -10.30 21.07 2.53
N ALA A 134 -10.11 20.40 1.39
CA ALA A 134 -9.66 19.00 1.33
C ALA A 134 -8.12 18.87 1.36
N HIS A 135 -7.36 19.86 0.91
CA HIS A 135 -5.92 19.74 0.67
C HIS A 135 -5.07 20.65 1.55
N GLY A 136 -3.84 20.17 1.85
CA GLY A 136 -2.82 20.88 2.61
C GLY A 136 -1.63 21.31 1.76
N VAL A 137 -0.93 22.35 2.22
CA VAL A 137 0.31 22.87 1.63
C VAL A 137 1.35 23.02 2.73
N GLY A 138 2.62 22.82 2.38
CA GLY A 138 3.74 23.00 3.31
C GLY A 138 3.99 21.82 4.25
N GLY A 139 3.25 20.72 4.10
CA GLY A 139 3.55 19.46 4.77
C GLY A 139 4.82 18.79 4.21
N PRO A 140 5.30 17.73 4.84
CA PRO A 140 6.52 17.05 4.40
C PRO A 140 6.36 16.22 3.13
N LEU A 141 5.16 15.68 2.85
CA LEU A 141 4.89 14.80 1.72
C LEU A 141 4.52 15.61 0.48
N GLY A 142 5.43 15.67 -0.49
CA GLY A 142 5.14 16.30 -1.78
C GLY A 142 4.11 15.48 -2.55
N VAL A 143 3.07 16.18 -3.01
CA VAL A 143 1.99 15.65 -3.86
C VAL A 143 1.85 16.54 -5.08
N SER A 144 1.94 15.96 -6.27
CA SER A 144 1.92 16.70 -7.53
C SER A 144 1.06 16.02 -8.59
N ASP A 145 0.68 16.76 -9.61
CA ASP A 145 0.20 16.17 -10.84
C ASP A 145 1.36 15.45 -11.56
N PRO A 146 1.09 14.45 -12.43
CA PRO A 146 2.12 13.82 -13.24
C PRO A 146 2.78 14.85 -14.17
N ILE A 147 4.11 15.02 -14.05
CA ILE A 147 4.87 15.97 -14.90
C ILE A 147 4.78 15.59 -16.39
N ASN A 148 4.75 14.27 -16.67
CA ASN A 148 4.63 13.76 -18.03
C ASN A 148 3.37 12.91 -18.15
N VAL A 149 2.42 13.35 -18.97
CA VAL A 149 1.19 12.61 -19.26
C VAL A 149 1.27 12.10 -20.70
N HIS A 150 1.28 10.78 -20.85
CA HIS A 150 1.39 10.15 -22.15
C HIS A 150 0.14 10.44 -23.02
N PRO A 151 0.28 10.67 -24.34
CA PRO A 151 -0.87 10.88 -25.22
C PRO A 151 -1.93 9.78 -25.14
N LEU A 152 -1.52 8.52 -25.00
CA LEU A 152 -2.45 7.39 -24.90
C LEU A 152 -3.31 7.45 -23.62
N THR A 153 -2.77 7.97 -22.51
CA THR A 153 -3.54 8.23 -21.28
C THR A 153 -4.68 9.22 -21.55
N LYS A 154 -4.39 10.30 -22.29
CA LYS A 154 -5.44 11.30 -22.65
C LYS A 154 -6.51 10.69 -23.56
N VAL A 155 -6.11 9.82 -24.48
CA VAL A 155 -7.04 9.07 -25.34
C VAL A 155 -7.93 8.14 -24.52
N TRP A 156 -7.36 7.44 -23.54
CA TRP A 156 -8.13 6.56 -22.65
C TRP A 156 -9.14 7.35 -21.78
N LEU A 157 -8.74 8.48 -21.21
CA LEU A 157 -9.66 9.35 -20.47
C LEU A 157 -10.84 9.81 -21.35
N ARG A 158 -10.58 10.11 -22.64
CA ARG A 158 -11.65 10.41 -23.58
C ARG A 158 -12.57 9.23 -23.85
N ALA A 159 -12.02 8.01 -23.90
CA ALA A 159 -12.82 6.79 -24.02
C ALA A 159 -13.70 6.57 -22.77
N CYS A 160 -13.20 6.83 -21.58
CA CYS A 160 -13.99 6.80 -20.35
C CYS A 160 -15.18 7.78 -20.43
N GLN A 161 -14.95 9.00 -20.89
CA GLN A 161 -16.02 9.99 -21.07
C GLN A 161 -17.03 9.57 -22.15
N GLN A 162 -16.60 8.93 -23.23
CA GLN A 162 -17.48 8.37 -24.25
C GLN A 162 -18.34 7.22 -23.71
N TYR A 163 -17.83 6.46 -22.76
CA TYR A 163 -18.60 5.44 -22.05
C TYR A 163 -19.62 6.04 -21.07
N GLY A 164 -19.38 7.27 -20.59
CA GLY A 164 -20.28 7.97 -19.69
C GLY A 164 -19.68 8.29 -18.31
N LEU A 165 -18.40 8.04 -18.08
CA LEU A 165 -17.74 8.50 -16.84
C LEU A 165 -17.54 10.01 -16.87
N PRO A 166 -17.91 10.76 -15.81
CA PRO A 166 -17.54 12.16 -15.73
C PRO A 166 -16.03 12.32 -15.58
N TYR A 167 -15.49 13.44 -16.07
CA TYR A 167 -14.11 13.80 -15.76
C TYR A 167 -14.02 14.29 -14.31
N ASN A 168 -13.11 13.72 -13.56
CA ASN A 168 -12.84 14.09 -12.18
C ASN A 168 -11.44 14.72 -12.07
N GLU A 169 -11.40 15.96 -11.62
CA GLU A 169 -10.14 16.69 -11.46
C GLU A 169 -9.40 16.34 -10.17
N ASP A 170 -10.13 15.79 -9.18
CA ASP A 170 -9.61 15.56 -7.83
C ASP A 170 -10.30 14.36 -7.17
N PHE A 171 -9.66 13.22 -7.23
CA PHE A 171 -10.13 11.99 -6.57
C PHE A 171 -10.10 12.04 -5.03
N ASN A 172 -9.47 13.06 -4.45
CA ASN A 172 -9.29 13.21 -3.01
C ASN A 172 -10.20 14.27 -2.38
N SER A 173 -11.12 14.83 -3.18
CA SER A 173 -12.13 15.80 -2.69
C SER A 173 -13.26 15.16 -1.87
N GLY A 174 -13.26 13.82 -1.72
CA GLY A 174 -14.32 13.04 -1.07
C GLY A 174 -15.34 12.42 -2.04
N LYS A 175 -15.24 12.72 -3.34
CA LYS A 175 -16.06 12.16 -4.43
C LYS A 175 -15.14 11.59 -5.52
N PRO A 176 -14.75 10.32 -5.45
CA PRO A 176 -13.79 9.74 -6.36
C PRO A 176 -14.37 9.33 -7.70
N GLU A 177 -15.70 9.30 -7.87
CA GLU A 177 -16.36 8.82 -9.08
C GLU A 177 -15.87 9.53 -10.35
N GLY A 178 -15.69 8.78 -11.42
CA GLY A 178 -15.28 9.28 -12.72
C GLY A 178 -13.87 8.89 -13.13
N CYS A 179 -13.36 9.54 -14.17
CA CYS A 179 -12.02 9.30 -14.73
C CYS A 179 -11.18 10.58 -14.68
N GLY A 180 -9.87 10.45 -14.47
CA GLY A 180 -8.99 11.62 -14.36
C GLY A 180 -7.52 11.25 -14.27
N LEU A 181 -6.68 12.25 -14.08
CA LEU A 181 -5.27 12.04 -13.77
C LEU A 181 -5.11 11.78 -12.27
N TYR A 182 -4.29 10.80 -11.92
CA TYR A 182 -3.90 10.59 -10.54
C TYR A 182 -2.86 11.63 -10.12
N GLN A 183 -3.05 12.24 -8.95
CA GLN A 183 -1.93 12.88 -8.28
C GLN A 183 -0.98 11.79 -7.74
N ILE A 184 0.31 12.14 -7.66
CA ILE A 184 1.35 11.22 -7.26
C ILE A 184 2.17 11.78 -6.07
N THR A 185 2.70 10.89 -5.24
CA THR A 185 3.65 11.27 -4.18
C THR A 185 5.02 11.57 -4.78
N ALA A 186 5.13 12.74 -5.40
CA ALA A 186 6.35 13.25 -6.01
C ALA A 186 6.50 14.75 -5.79
N LYS A 187 7.74 15.24 -5.82
CA LYS A 187 8.07 16.66 -5.76
C LYS A 187 9.26 16.94 -6.65
N ASN A 188 9.16 17.98 -7.49
CA ASN A 188 10.25 18.38 -8.42
C ASN A 188 10.75 17.21 -9.30
N GLY A 189 9.86 16.33 -9.72
CA GLY A 189 10.19 15.16 -10.55
C GLY A 189 10.87 13.99 -9.83
N PHE A 190 10.96 14.02 -8.50
CA PHE A 190 11.45 12.93 -7.67
C PHE A 190 10.35 12.32 -6.83
N ARG A 191 10.45 11.01 -6.55
CA ARG A 191 9.60 10.35 -5.56
C ARG A 191 9.69 11.03 -4.19
N SER A 192 8.56 11.33 -3.60
CA SER A 192 8.41 11.77 -2.20
C SER A 192 7.98 10.57 -1.34
N SER A 193 8.92 9.62 -1.11
CA SER A 193 8.67 8.52 -0.16
C SER A 193 8.59 9.04 1.26
N ALA A 194 8.02 8.26 2.20
CA ALA A 194 8.01 8.62 3.61
C ALA A 194 9.43 8.83 4.18
N ALA A 195 10.42 8.07 3.71
CA ALA A 195 11.81 8.30 4.10
C ALA A 195 12.32 9.67 3.62
N VAL A 196 12.04 10.03 2.37
CA VAL A 196 12.42 11.35 1.81
C VAL A 196 11.65 12.47 2.52
N ALA A 197 10.34 12.34 2.64
CA ALA A 197 9.46 13.36 3.20
C ALA A 197 9.78 13.66 4.68
N TYR A 198 9.96 12.64 5.48
CA TYR A 198 10.06 12.79 6.94
C TYR A 198 11.49 12.70 7.47
N LEU A 199 12.30 11.76 7.00
CA LEU A 199 13.62 11.54 7.59
C LEU A 199 14.70 12.46 7.02
N THR A 200 14.52 13.00 5.80
CA THR A 200 15.48 13.97 5.26
C THR A 200 15.54 15.21 6.12
N ASN A 201 14.39 15.75 6.50
CA ASN A 201 14.27 16.93 7.37
C ASN A 201 14.70 16.65 8.82
N ALA A 202 14.60 15.39 9.27
CA ALA A 202 15.02 14.97 10.60
C ALA A 202 16.50 14.54 10.69
N LYS A 203 17.23 14.53 9.56
CA LYS A 203 18.61 14.01 9.48
C LYS A 203 19.62 14.74 10.40
N SER A 204 19.41 16.03 10.68
CA SER A 204 20.25 16.82 11.57
C SER A 204 19.91 16.66 13.05
N ARG A 205 18.81 16.01 13.40
CA ARG A 205 18.36 15.83 14.77
C ARG A 205 19.22 14.78 15.48
N LYS A 206 19.90 15.18 16.56
CA LYS A 206 20.79 14.32 17.33
C LYS A 206 20.05 13.27 18.16
N ASN A 207 18.79 13.51 18.45
CA ASN A 207 17.90 12.66 19.26
C ASN A 207 17.17 11.58 18.44
N LEU A 208 17.37 11.53 17.10
CA LEU A 208 16.84 10.48 16.23
C LEU A 208 17.97 9.58 15.73
N THR A 209 17.88 8.28 16.03
CA THR A 209 18.77 7.26 15.49
C THR A 209 18.00 6.33 14.54
N VAL A 210 18.44 6.23 13.28
CA VAL A 210 17.86 5.31 12.28
C VAL A 210 18.82 4.14 12.06
N LYS A 211 18.42 2.95 12.52
CA LYS A 211 19.12 1.68 12.39
C LYS A 211 18.53 0.87 11.23
N THR A 212 19.30 0.69 10.16
CA THR A 212 18.95 -0.13 8.99
C THR A 212 19.75 -1.42 8.97
N GLY A 213 19.23 -2.48 8.34
CA GLY A 213 19.82 -3.83 8.41
C GLY A 213 19.65 -4.47 9.80
N CYS A 214 18.63 -4.04 10.54
CA CYS A 214 18.37 -4.47 11.90
C CYS A 214 16.96 -5.09 12.00
N ARG A 215 16.89 -6.41 12.16
CA ARG A 215 15.63 -7.14 12.31
C ARG A 215 15.26 -7.25 13.77
N VAL A 216 14.16 -6.62 14.19
CA VAL A 216 13.54 -6.89 15.49
C VAL A 216 12.84 -8.25 15.44
N ILE A 217 13.15 -9.11 16.42
CA ILE A 217 12.68 -10.50 16.46
C ILE A 217 11.75 -10.79 17.64
N ARG A 218 11.73 -9.91 18.65
CA ARG A 218 10.86 -10.04 19.82
C ARG A 218 10.67 -8.69 20.52
N ILE A 219 9.46 -8.45 21.03
CA ILE A 219 9.17 -7.39 22.00
C ILE A 219 9.33 -8.02 23.39
N LEU A 220 10.09 -7.36 24.26
CA LEU A 220 10.35 -7.81 25.61
C LEU A 220 9.33 -7.21 26.56
N THR A 221 8.76 -8.03 27.44
CA THR A 221 7.73 -7.61 28.40
C THR A 221 8.14 -7.99 29.83
N GLN A 222 7.71 -7.18 30.79
CA GLN A 222 7.75 -7.48 32.23
C GLN A 222 6.31 -7.39 32.73
N GLY A 223 5.69 -8.54 32.97
CA GLY A 223 4.24 -8.61 33.18
C GLY A 223 3.49 -8.10 31.95
N SER A 224 2.60 -7.14 32.14
CA SER A 224 1.84 -6.47 31.08
C SER A 224 2.57 -5.27 30.42
N LYS A 225 3.77 -4.90 30.89
CA LYS A 225 4.50 -3.75 30.35
C LYS A 225 5.53 -4.17 29.32
N ALA A 226 5.50 -3.55 28.12
CA ALA A 226 6.56 -3.66 27.13
C ALA A 226 7.76 -2.79 27.57
N ILE A 227 8.96 -3.38 27.61
CA ILE A 227 10.16 -2.75 28.18
C ILE A 227 11.33 -2.64 27.20
N GLY A 228 11.24 -3.24 26.01
CA GLY A 228 12.33 -3.22 25.06
C GLY A 228 12.12 -4.19 23.91
N VAL A 229 13.15 -4.34 23.10
CA VAL A 229 13.17 -5.24 21.94
C VAL A 229 14.46 -6.06 21.90
N GLU A 230 14.33 -7.29 21.40
CA GLU A 230 15.46 -8.10 20.94
C GLU A 230 15.56 -7.95 19.41
N TYR A 231 16.75 -7.68 18.91
CA TYR A 231 16.97 -7.51 17.47
C TYR A 231 18.29 -8.13 17.00
N ILE A 232 18.36 -8.44 15.71
CA ILE A 232 19.57 -8.96 15.05
C ILE A 232 20.18 -7.84 14.19
N GLU A 233 21.45 -7.54 14.43
CA GLU A 233 22.27 -6.66 13.61
C GLU A 233 23.53 -7.42 13.19
N LYS A 234 23.77 -7.55 11.88
CA LYS A 234 24.93 -8.29 11.32
C LYS A 234 25.09 -9.72 11.88
N GLY A 235 23.98 -10.42 12.10
CA GLY A 235 23.95 -11.79 12.62
C GLY A 235 24.12 -11.92 14.15
N VAL A 236 24.33 -10.81 14.86
CA VAL A 236 24.45 -10.79 16.32
C VAL A 236 23.15 -10.33 16.96
N ARG A 237 22.75 -11.00 18.06
CA ARG A 237 21.58 -10.60 18.84
C ARG A 237 21.93 -9.49 19.82
N HIS A 238 21.05 -8.50 19.89
CA HIS A 238 21.16 -7.35 20.78
C HIS A 238 19.82 -7.09 21.47
N VAL A 239 19.87 -6.39 22.62
CA VAL A 239 18.69 -5.91 23.33
C VAL A 239 18.76 -4.40 23.42
N MET A 240 17.60 -3.74 23.28
CA MET A 240 17.43 -2.31 23.53
C MET A 240 16.18 -2.09 24.37
N HIS A 241 16.30 -1.29 25.42
CA HIS A 241 15.18 -0.95 26.31
C HIS A 241 14.59 0.40 25.96
N ALA A 242 13.26 0.50 26.09
CA ALA A 242 12.48 1.71 25.99
C ALA A 242 12.02 2.17 27.38
N ASP A 243 12.14 3.46 27.65
CA ASP A 243 11.70 4.04 28.90
C ASP A 243 10.21 4.42 28.87
N LYS A 244 9.71 4.87 27.70
CA LYS A 244 8.33 5.32 27.53
C LYS A 244 7.49 4.33 26.74
N GLU A 245 7.76 4.18 25.44
CA GLU A 245 6.87 3.41 24.58
C GLU A 245 7.57 2.76 23.38
N ILE A 246 7.02 1.61 22.95
CA ILE A 246 7.39 0.90 21.73
C ILE A 246 6.24 1.03 20.73
N ILE A 247 6.54 1.49 19.51
CA ILE A 247 5.59 1.68 18.43
C ILE A 247 5.90 0.67 17.34
N LEU A 248 5.00 -0.30 17.15
CA LEU A 248 5.11 -1.32 16.11
C LEU A 248 4.51 -0.81 14.81
N SER A 249 5.34 -0.70 13.76
CA SER A 249 4.99 -0.16 12.44
C SER A 249 5.54 -1.04 11.31
N SER A 250 5.48 -2.37 11.46
CA SER A 250 6.09 -3.35 10.55
C SER A 250 5.15 -3.81 9.42
N GLY A 251 3.96 -3.21 9.30
CA GLY A 251 2.95 -3.48 8.28
C GLY A 251 2.10 -4.71 8.58
N ALA A 252 1.03 -4.89 7.81
CA ALA A 252 -0.04 -5.85 8.08
C ALA A 252 0.41 -7.33 8.12
N ILE A 253 1.56 -7.66 7.58
CA ILE A 253 2.09 -9.02 7.62
C ILE A 253 3.03 -9.23 8.82
N ASN A 254 3.94 -8.28 9.08
CA ASN A 254 4.97 -8.49 10.09
C ASN A 254 4.58 -7.95 11.49
N SER A 255 3.64 -7.01 11.59
CA SER A 255 3.17 -6.53 12.91
C SER A 255 2.46 -7.64 13.70
N PRO A 256 1.45 -8.33 13.17
CA PRO A 256 0.84 -9.45 13.90
C PRO A 256 1.83 -10.59 14.14
N ARG A 257 2.72 -10.88 13.18
CA ARG A 257 3.76 -11.90 13.34
C ARG A 257 4.70 -11.58 14.52
N LEU A 258 5.17 -10.34 14.64
CA LEU A 258 6.06 -9.95 15.74
C LEU A 258 5.35 -9.97 17.09
N LEU A 259 4.07 -9.58 17.16
CA LEU A 259 3.25 -9.73 18.36
C LEU A 259 3.18 -11.20 18.78
N MET A 260 2.83 -12.12 17.86
CA MET A 260 2.75 -13.55 18.15
C MET A 260 4.10 -14.14 18.60
N LEU A 261 5.20 -13.81 17.91
CA LEU A 261 6.56 -14.23 18.32
C LEU A 261 6.95 -13.69 19.71
N SER A 262 6.28 -12.65 20.18
CA SER A 262 6.48 -12.04 21.51
C SER A 262 5.51 -12.58 22.56
N GLY A 263 4.69 -13.59 22.23
CA GLY A 263 3.71 -14.17 23.14
C GLY A 263 2.40 -13.38 23.23
N ILE A 264 2.13 -12.48 22.30
CA ILE A 264 0.92 -11.64 22.24
C ILE A 264 0.09 -12.08 21.02
N GLY A 265 -1.00 -12.79 21.25
CA GLY A 265 -1.82 -13.33 20.15
C GLY A 265 -2.73 -14.46 20.61
N PRO A 266 -3.36 -15.21 19.67
CA PRO A 266 -4.24 -16.32 20.01
C PRO A 266 -3.52 -17.40 20.80
N ALA A 267 -3.93 -17.65 22.06
CA ALA A 267 -3.25 -18.56 22.97
C ALA A 267 -3.05 -19.96 22.37
N ALA A 268 -4.08 -20.52 21.73
CA ALA A 268 -4.01 -21.84 21.11
C ALA A 268 -2.93 -21.94 20.02
N GLN A 269 -2.71 -20.87 19.24
CA GLN A 269 -1.66 -20.82 18.23
C GLN A 269 -0.27 -20.71 18.89
N LEU A 270 -0.14 -19.88 19.91
CA LEU A 270 1.11 -19.69 20.65
C LEU A 270 1.56 -20.99 21.32
N ASP A 271 0.63 -21.67 21.98
CA ASP A 271 0.88 -22.97 22.62
C ASP A 271 1.31 -24.04 21.62
N LYS A 272 0.68 -24.09 20.44
CA LYS A 272 1.06 -25.00 19.33
C LYS A 272 2.54 -24.87 18.93
N HIS A 273 3.10 -23.67 19.05
CA HIS A 273 4.49 -23.38 18.72
C HIS A 273 5.41 -23.32 19.96
N GLY A 274 4.93 -23.65 21.16
CA GLY A 274 5.70 -23.60 22.38
C GLY A 274 6.09 -22.17 22.81
N ILE A 275 5.34 -21.17 22.37
CA ILE A 275 5.55 -19.77 22.74
C ILE A 275 4.76 -19.47 24.00
N LYS A 276 5.44 -19.02 25.06
CA LYS A 276 4.78 -18.62 26.31
C LYS A 276 3.79 -17.47 26.07
N VAL A 277 2.53 -17.67 26.44
CA VAL A 277 1.50 -16.64 26.33
C VAL A 277 1.78 -15.52 27.33
N VAL A 278 1.96 -14.31 26.84
CA VAL A 278 2.03 -13.06 27.59
C VAL A 278 0.64 -12.44 27.68
N LYS A 279 -0.07 -12.41 26.55
CA LYS A 279 -1.43 -11.90 26.45
C LYS A 279 -2.20 -12.67 25.37
N ASP A 280 -3.31 -13.28 25.79
CA ASP A 280 -4.27 -13.83 24.83
C ASP A 280 -5.04 -12.71 24.14
N LEU A 281 -4.77 -12.50 22.84
CA LEU A 281 -5.46 -11.55 21.97
C LEU A 281 -5.85 -12.27 20.67
N ARG A 282 -7.06 -12.79 20.62
CA ARG A 282 -7.56 -13.63 19.53
C ARG A 282 -7.60 -12.94 18.18
N GLY A 283 -7.68 -11.61 18.15
CA GLY A 283 -7.72 -10.83 16.91
C GLY A 283 -6.37 -10.65 16.22
N VAL A 284 -5.25 -10.92 16.89
CA VAL A 284 -3.92 -10.78 16.27
C VAL A 284 -3.78 -11.73 15.08
N GLY A 285 -3.50 -11.16 13.93
CA GLY A 285 -3.39 -11.87 12.65
C GLY A 285 -4.72 -12.10 11.92
N GLN A 286 -5.86 -11.86 12.57
CA GLN A 286 -7.18 -12.02 11.95
C GLN A 286 -7.57 -10.80 11.12
N ASN A 287 -8.64 -10.90 10.32
CA ASN A 287 -9.20 -9.80 9.53
C ASN A 287 -8.26 -9.26 8.43
N LEU A 288 -7.36 -10.09 7.89
CA LEU A 288 -6.55 -9.71 6.73
C LEU A 288 -7.46 -9.32 5.57
N GLN A 289 -7.23 -8.15 5.04
CA GLN A 289 -7.89 -7.61 3.86
C GLN A 289 -6.84 -7.16 2.87
N ASP A 290 -7.14 -7.31 1.59
CA ASP A 290 -6.32 -6.79 0.50
C ASP A 290 -7.23 -6.52 -0.71
N HIS A 291 -6.91 -5.54 -1.53
CA HIS A 291 -7.56 -5.40 -2.83
C HIS A 291 -7.10 -6.53 -3.74
N ILE A 292 -7.99 -6.98 -4.61
CA ILE A 292 -7.66 -7.98 -5.61
C ILE A 292 -7.80 -7.39 -7.00
N GLU A 293 -6.82 -7.63 -7.85
CA GLU A 293 -6.68 -7.02 -9.16
C GLU A 293 -6.66 -8.04 -10.29
N VAL A 294 -7.08 -7.57 -11.46
CA VAL A 294 -6.99 -8.29 -12.74
C VAL A 294 -6.42 -7.33 -13.79
N SER A 295 -5.56 -7.85 -14.66
CA SER A 295 -4.96 -7.12 -15.75
C SER A 295 -5.55 -7.52 -17.10
N LEU A 296 -6.16 -6.57 -17.82
CA LEU A 296 -6.57 -6.73 -19.21
C LEU A 296 -5.47 -6.16 -20.10
N VAL A 297 -4.80 -7.01 -20.88
CA VAL A 297 -3.66 -6.62 -21.72
C VAL A 297 -4.06 -6.51 -23.18
N TYR A 298 -3.69 -5.42 -23.81
CA TYR A 298 -4.00 -5.14 -25.21
C TYR A 298 -2.72 -4.93 -26.01
N GLU A 299 -2.63 -5.57 -27.19
CA GLU A 299 -1.64 -5.28 -28.22
C GLU A 299 -2.08 -4.07 -29.03
N LEU A 300 -1.18 -3.12 -29.25
CA LEU A 300 -1.45 -1.87 -29.96
C LEU A 300 -1.05 -1.95 -31.43
N THR A 301 -1.72 -1.14 -32.26
CA THR A 301 -1.48 -1.04 -33.72
C THR A 301 -0.10 -0.47 -34.07
N GLY A 302 0.63 0.10 -33.09
CA GLY A 302 1.94 0.70 -33.32
C GLY A 302 2.62 1.11 -32.01
N PRO A 303 3.74 1.83 -32.07
CA PRO A 303 4.55 2.21 -30.90
C PRO A 303 3.92 3.34 -30.07
N HIS A 304 2.68 3.13 -29.64
CA HIS A 304 1.85 4.11 -28.95
C HIS A 304 1.95 4.00 -27.41
N SER A 305 2.98 3.33 -26.88
CA SER A 305 3.17 3.16 -25.42
C SER A 305 4.61 3.40 -24.99
N TYR A 306 4.85 3.31 -23.66
CA TYR A 306 6.20 3.37 -23.10
C TYR A 306 7.06 2.16 -23.44
N ASP A 307 6.54 1.10 -24.03
CA ASP A 307 7.30 -0.10 -24.39
C ASP A 307 8.50 0.20 -25.31
N LYS A 308 8.42 1.25 -26.13
CA LYS A 308 9.57 1.70 -26.93
C LYS A 308 10.82 2.01 -26.10
N TYR A 309 10.64 2.42 -24.83
CA TYR A 309 11.75 2.75 -23.91
C TYR A 309 12.38 1.52 -23.25
N LYS A 310 11.89 0.31 -23.53
CA LYS A 310 12.58 -0.95 -23.22
C LYS A 310 13.84 -1.11 -24.11
N LYS A 311 13.87 -0.49 -25.30
CA LYS A 311 15.01 -0.51 -26.24
C LYS A 311 16.16 0.38 -25.69
N PRO A 312 17.44 -0.07 -25.78
CA PRO A 312 18.57 0.60 -25.12
C PRO A 312 18.72 2.09 -25.48
N LEU A 313 18.66 2.44 -26.77
CA LEU A 313 18.81 3.83 -27.23
C LEU A 313 17.74 4.75 -26.64
N TRP A 314 16.46 4.37 -26.72
CA TRP A 314 15.35 5.14 -26.19
C TRP A 314 15.40 5.26 -24.67
N LYS A 315 15.81 4.18 -23.99
CA LYS A 315 16.01 4.18 -22.54
C LYS A 315 17.11 5.16 -22.11
N MET A 316 18.22 5.17 -22.84
CA MET A 316 19.31 6.12 -22.59
C MET A 316 18.84 7.57 -22.81
N MET A 317 18.13 7.84 -23.90
CA MET A 317 17.58 9.19 -24.18
C MET A 317 16.60 9.65 -23.09
N ALA A 318 15.69 8.78 -22.66
CA ALA A 318 14.77 9.08 -21.55
C ALA A 318 15.52 9.37 -20.25
N GLY A 319 16.55 8.57 -19.95
CA GLY A 319 17.42 8.78 -18.79
C GLY A 319 18.17 10.12 -18.84
N LEU A 320 18.72 10.49 -20.01
CA LEU A 320 19.41 11.77 -20.22
C LEU A 320 18.45 12.95 -20.09
N GLN A 321 17.28 12.87 -20.72
CA GLN A 321 16.26 13.92 -20.61
C GLN A 321 15.86 14.13 -19.15
N TYR A 322 15.64 13.05 -18.40
CA TYR A 322 15.33 13.12 -16.98
C TYR A 322 16.49 13.71 -16.16
N ALA A 323 17.72 13.28 -16.44
CA ALA A 323 18.89 13.77 -15.70
C ALA A 323 19.08 15.28 -15.85
N LEU A 324 18.86 15.82 -17.06
CA LEU A 324 19.05 17.23 -17.37
C LEU A 324 17.85 18.10 -16.97
N PHE A 325 16.62 17.63 -17.19
CA PHE A 325 15.43 18.48 -17.13
C PHE A 325 14.35 18.03 -16.13
N ARG A 326 14.49 16.85 -15.51
CA ARG A 326 13.46 16.23 -14.64
C ARG A 326 12.10 16.06 -15.36
N GLN A 327 12.13 15.81 -16.65
CA GLN A 327 10.97 15.69 -17.53
C GLN A 327 11.04 14.43 -18.39
N GLY A 328 9.99 14.19 -19.16
CA GLY A 328 9.91 13.08 -20.09
C GLY A 328 9.50 11.75 -19.42
N PRO A 329 9.66 10.62 -20.14
CA PRO A 329 9.10 9.32 -19.73
C PRO A 329 9.58 8.82 -18.37
N ALA A 330 10.82 9.13 -17.99
CA ALA A 330 11.35 8.74 -16.69
C ALA A 330 10.79 9.55 -15.50
N ALA A 331 10.12 10.69 -15.77
CA ALA A 331 9.40 11.48 -14.77
C ALA A 331 7.94 11.00 -14.59
N SER A 332 7.43 10.10 -15.44
CA SER A 332 6.13 9.48 -15.32
C SER A 332 6.20 8.26 -14.42
N ASN A 333 5.15 8.03 -13.63
CA ASN A 333 4.96 6.75 -12.92
C ASN A 333 4.33 5.65 -13.80
N LEU A 334 4.21 5.88 -15.12
CA LEU A 334 3.63 4.99 -16.12
C LEU A 334 2.11 4.72 -15.97
N ILE A 335 1.49 5.20 -14.90
CA ILE A 335 0.07 5.06 -14.53
C ILE A 335 -0.47 6.46 -14.21
N GLU A 336 -0.49 7.33 -15.22
CA GLU A 336 -0.84 8.74 -15.01
C GLU A 336 -2.34 8.96 -14.84
N GLY A 337 -3.17 8.06 -15.38
CA GLY A 337 -4.62 8.18 -15.35
C GLY A 337 -5.33 6.95 -14.88
N GLY A 338 -6.52 7.15 -14.35
CA GLY A 338 -7.38 6.09 -13.90
C GLY A 338 -8.84 6.53 -13.71
N ALA A 339 -9.60 5.67 -13.09
CA ALA A 339 -11.01 5.93 -12.83
C ALA A 339 -11.46 5.18 -11.57
N PHE A 340 -12.52 5.71 -10.96
CA PHE A 340 -13.31 5.03 -9.94
C PHE A 340 -14.74 4.87 -10.46
N TRP A 341 -15.23 3.65 -10.49
CA TRP A 341 -16.54 3.35 -11.02
C TRP A 341 -17.20 2.17 -10.31
N TRP A 342 -18.43 1.91 -10.63
CA TRP A 342 -19.19 0.80 -10.06
C TRP A 342 -19.03 -0.47 -10.90
N GLY A 343 -18.62 -1.56 -10.28
CA GLY A 343 -18.91 -2.92 -10.69
C GLY A 343 -20.34 -3.26 -10.26
N ASP A 344 -20.62 -3.16 -8.97
CA ASP A 344 -21.99 -3.27 -8.46
C ASP A 344 -22.66 -1.89 -8.41
N LYS A 345 -23.62 -1.66 -9.31
CA LYS A 345 -24.40 -0.41 -9.38
C LYS A 345 -25.29 -0.14 -8.16
N ALA A 346 -25.52 -1.14 -7.31
CA ALA A 346 -26.24 -0.97 -6.05
C ALA A 346 -25.34 -0.50 -4.90
N ALA A 347 -24.02 -0.54 -5.07
CA ALA A 347 -23.08 -0.07 -4.07
C ALA A 347 -23.21 1.46 -3.88
N ALA A 348 -23.15 1.92 -2.63
CA ALA A 348 -23.28 3.35 -2.30
C ALA A 348 -22.13 4.21 -2.82
N ASN A 349 -20.95 3.61 -3.02
CA ASN A 349 -19.75 4.27 -3.54
C ASN A 349 -19.11 3.37 -4.60
N PRO A 350 -18.26 3.91 -5.51
CA PRO A 350 -17.50 3.11 -6.43
C PRO A 350 -16.73 1.98 -5.72
N ASP A 351 -16.76 0.80 -6.31
CA ASP A 351 -16.14 -0.41 -5.78
C ASP A 351 -15.03 -0.97 -6.69
N ILE A 352 -14.82 -0.34 -7.86
CA ILE A 352 -13.74 -0.65 -8.80
C ILE A 352 -12.85 0.58 -9.02
N GLN A 353 -11.53 0.37 -8.94
CA GLN A 353 -10.50 1.33 -9.35
C GLN A 353 -9.82 0.83 -10.61
N TYR A 354 -9.68 1.69 -11.62
CA TYR A 354 -8.98 1.41 -12.88
C TYR A 354 -7.64 2.13 -12.92
N PHE A 355 -6.62 1.45 -13.47
CA PHE A 355 -5.29 1.98 -13.69
C PHE A 355 -4.92 1.81 -15.17
N MET A 356 -4.76 2.91 -15.89
CA MET A 356 -4.28 2.86 -17.26
C MET A 356 -2.76 2.81 -17.29
N VAL A 357 -2.21 1.62 -17.39
CA VAL A 357 -0.76 1.38 -17.51
C VAL A 357 -0.37 1.50 -18.99
N VAL A 358 0.44 2.49 -19.33
CA VAL A 358 0.84 2.76 -20.71
C VAL A 358 2.02 1.87 -21.12
N GLY A 359 1.84 0.57 -21.00
CA GLY A 359 2.81 -0.47 -21.37
C GLY A 359 2.28 -1.86 -21.02
N ALA A 360 2.92 -2.90 -21.51
CA ALA A 360 2.61 -4.28 -21.19
C ALA A 360 3.84 -4.98 -20.59
N GLY A 361 3.64 -5.92 -19.65
CA GLY A 361 4.73 -6.61 -18.96
C GLY A 361 5.60 -5.66 -18.11
N ILE A 362 4.98 -4.67 -17.47
CA ILE A 362 5.64 -3.71 -16.58
C ILE A 362 5.59 -4.23 -15.14
N GLU A 363 4.46 -4.77 -14.74
CA GLU A 363 4.25 -5.36 -13.41
C GLU A 363 4.54 -6.85 -13.41
N GLU A 364 4.90 -7.38 -12.25
CA GLU A 364 5.16 -8.81 -12.07
C GLU A 364 3.87 -9.61 -12.30
N GLY A 365 3.95 -10.68 -13.09
CA GLY A 365 2.79 -11.51 -13.44
C GLY A 365 1.89 -10.94 -14.53
N VAL A 366 2.20 -9.77 -15.09
CA VAL A 366 1.47 -9.19 -16.24
C VAL A 366 2.21 -9.49 -17.53
N ASP A 367 1.50 -10.07 -18.50
CA ASP A 367 2.09 -10.50 -19.77
C ASP A 367 2.62 -9.33 -20.62
N SER A 368 3.74 -9.57 -21.29
CA SER A 368 4.19 -8.73 -22.40
C SER A 368 3.51 -9.16 -23.68
N VAL A 369 3.34 -8.23 -24.63
CA VAL A 369 2.74 -8.54 -25.95
C VAL A 369 3.80 -8.92 -26.98
N PRO A 370 3.54 -9.89 -27.87
CA PRO A 370 4.52 -10.34 -28.88
C PRO A 370 5.03 -9.24 -29.80
N GLY A 371 4.17 -8.30 -30.21
CA GLY A 371 4.55 -7.15 -31.04
C GLY A 371 5.37 -6.09 -30.32
N GLY A 372 5.58 -6.22 -29.00
CA GLY A 372 6.37 -5.31 -28.18
C GLY A 372 5.77 -3.90 -28.04
N ASN A 373 4.48 -3.73 -28.34
CA ASN A 373 3.75 -2.48 -28.17
C ASN A 373 2.39 -2.80 -27.55
N GLY A 374 2.25 -2.62 -26.25
CA GLY A 374 1.02 -2.91 -25.54
C GLY A 374 0.63 -1.83 -24.54
N CYS A 375 -0.55 -2.00 -23.99
CA CYS A 375 -1.00 -1.31 -22.78
C CYS A 375 -1.77 -2.29 -21.90
N THR A 376 -1.86 -1.97 -20.62
CA THR A 376 -2.59 -2.76 -19.65
C THR A 376 -3.65 -1.87 -18.99
N LEU A 377 -4.90 -2.33 -18.99
CA LEU A 377 -5.92 -1.81 -18.11
C LEU A 377 -5.94 -2.72 -16.88
N ASN A 378 -5.27 -2.29 -15.83
CA ASN A 378 -5.35 -2.95 -14.55
C ASN A 378 -6.56 -2.43 -13.79
N LEU A 379 -7.27 -3.30 -13.10
CA LEU A 379 -8.44 -2.91 -12.32
C LEU A 379 -8.52 -3.75 -11.04
N GLY A 380 -8.90 -3.09 -9.96
CA GLY A 380 -9.02 -3.68 -8.63
C GLY A 380 -10.39 -3.48 -8.03
N GLN A 381 -10.90 -4.53 -7.40
CA GLN A 381 -12.03 -4.44 -6.49
C GLN A 381 -11.53 -3.82 -5.17
N ILE A 382 -12.08 -2.64 -4.80
CA ILE A 382 -11.56 -1.80 -3.73
C ILE A 382 -12.39 -1.78 -2.45
N ARG A 383 -13.42 -2.64 -2.34
CA ARG A 383 -14.29 -2.81 -1.17
C ARG A 383 -14.48 -4.28 -0.81
N PRO A 384 -13.36 -5.02 -0.54
CA PRO A 384 -13.45 -6.46 -0.35
C PRO A 384 -14.25 -6.83 0.90
N ARG A 385 -15.12 -7.83 0.76
CA ARG A 385 -15.85 -8.44 1.88
C ARG A 385 -15.18 -9.69 2.40
N SER A 386 -14.36 -10.34 1.58
CA SER A 386 -13.54 -11.49 1.98
C SER A 386 -12.57 -11.12 3.10
N ARG A 387 -12.37 -12.05 4.03
CA ARG A 387 -11.46 -11.87 5.17
C ARG A 387 -10.54 -13.06 5.29
N GLY A 388 -9.27 -12.75 5.42
CA GLY A 388 -8.20 -13.72 5.62
C GLY A 388 -7.52 -13.59 6.98
N TYR A 389 -6.36 -14.21 7.08
CA TYR A 389 -5.57 -14.17 8.31
C TYR A 389 -4.06 -14.39 8.04
N VAL A 390 -3.26 -13.99 9.02
CA VAL A 390 -1.82 -14.23 9.12
C VAL A 390 -1.55 -15.01 10.39
N GLU A 391 -0.80 -16.12 10.28
CA GLU A 391 -0.42 -16.98 11.40
C GLU A 391 1.09 -17.21 11.43
N LEU A 392 1.58 -17.73 12.55
CA LEU A 392 2.93 -18.26 12.63
C LEU A 392 3.01 -19.62 11.92
N TYR A 393 4.07 -19.81 11.15
CA TYR A 393 4.44 -21.12 10.64
C TYR A 393 5.29 -21.92 11.64
N SER A 394 6.10 -21.20 12.43
CA SER A 394 6.91 -21.73 13.52
C SER A 394 7.30 -20.65 14.53
N ALA A 395 7.90 -21.05 15.65
CA ALA A 395 8.49 -20.13 16.64
C ALA A 395 9.81 -19.48 16.18
N ASP A 396 10.39 -19.91 15.06
CA ASP A 396 11.61 -19.32 14.52
C ASP A 396 11.31 -17.95 13.91
N PRO A 397 11.92 -16.85 14.42
CA PRO A 397 11.72 -15.52 13.88
C PRO A 397 12.26 -15.35 12.45
N MET A 398 12.98 -16.33 11.90
CA MET A 398 13.45 -16.32 10.52
C MET A 398 12.47 -17.02 9.56
N SER A 399 11.56 -17.87 10.05
CA SER A 399 10.53 -18.52 9.24
C SER A 399 9.54 -17.51 8.67
N PRO A 400 9.06 -17.65 7.42
CA PRO A 400 7.99 -16.82 6.89
C PRO A 400 6.68 -17.04 7.67
N PRO A 401 5.75 -16.07 7.68
CA PRO A 401 4.41 -16.28 8.20
C PRO A 401 3.59 -17.17 7.25
N ARG A 402 2.54 -17.79 7.76
CA ARG A 402 1.46 -18.38 6.98
C ARG A 402 0.46 -17.29 6.64
N ILE A 403 0.14 -17.10 5.37
CA ILE A 403 -0.79 -16.07 4.89
C ILE A 403 -1.93 -16.75 4.14
N VAL A 404 -3.14 -16.48 4.56
CA VAL A 404 -4.36 -17.01 3.94
C VAL A 404 -5.29 -15.83 3.66
N PRO A 405 -5.27 -15.25 2.45
CA PRO A 405 -6.07 -14.06 2.14
C PRO A 405 -7.56 -14.36 2.03
N ASN A 406 -7.94 -15.60 1.71
CA ASN A 406 -9.30 -16.02 1.44
C ASN A 406 -10.00 -15.19 0.35
N TYR A 407 -9.26 -14.74 -0.68
CA TYR A 407 -9.85 -13.99 -1.79
C TYR A 407 -11.06 -14.73 -2.37
N PHE A 408 -12.13 -13.97 -2.66
CA PHE A 408 -13.39 -14.47 -3.21
C PHE A 408 -14.19 -15.42 -2.28
N SER A 409 -13.87 -15.47 -0.98
CA SER A 409 -14.71 -16.19 -0.02
C SER A 409 -16.10 -15.56 0.15
N ASP A 410 -16.22 -14.26 -0.15
CA ASP A 410 -17.51 -13.60 -0.34
C ASP A 410 -17.79 -13.45 -1.84
N PRO A 411 -18.94 -13.96 -2.35
CA PRO A 411 -19.30 -13.89 -3.76
C PRO A 411 -19.37 -12.46 -4.33
N TYR A 412 -19.61 -11.45 -3.51
CA TYR A 412 -19.61 -10.06 -3.94
C TYR A 412 -18.29 -9.66 -4.61
N ASP A 413 -17.18 -10.11 -4.08
CA ASP A 413 -15.86 -9.64 -4.52
C ASP A 413 -15.56 -10.08 -5.96
N ILE A 414 -15.89 -11.34 -6.31
CA ILE A 414 -15.70 -11.83 -7.68
C ILE A 414 -16.74 -11.24 -8.64
N GLU A 415 -18.00 -11.12 -8.24
CA GLU A 415 -19.04 -10.60 -9.13
C GLU A 415 -18.77 -9.13 -9.48
N SER A 416 -18.44 -8.29 -8.48
CA SER A 416 -18.05 -6.90 -8.69
C SER A 416 -16.82 -6.77 -9.60
N LEU A 417 -15.79 -7.61 -9.40
CA LEU A 417 -14.58 -7.61 -10.22
C LEU A 417 -14.88 -7.97 -11.67
N VAL A 418 -15.73 -8.97 -11.90
CA VAL A 418 -16.16 -9.39 -13.25
C VAL A 418 -16.91 -8.25 -13.95
N ASP A 419 -17.84 -7.59 -13.25
CA ASP A 419 -18.55 -6.44 -13.81
C ASP A 419 -17.60 -5.28 -14.12
N GLY A 420 -16.60 -5.06 -13.26
CA GLY A 420 -15.52 -4.13 -13.52
C GLY A 420 -14.73 -4.47 -14.80
N CYS A 421 -14.41 -5.75 -15.04
CA CYS A 421 -13.75 -6.18 -16.27
C CYS A 421 -14.60 -5.90 -17.51
N LEU A 422 -15.89 -6.21 -17.46
CA LEU A 422 -16.81 -5.97 -18.58
C LEU A 422 -16.98 -4.48 -18.88
N VAL A 423 -17.07 -3.63 -17.86
CA VAL A 423 -17.06 -2.16 -18.01
C VAL A 423 -15.73 -1.71 -18.61
N GLY A 424 -14.59 -2.22 -18.14
CA GLY A 424 -13.27 -1.93 -18.69
C GLY A 424 -13.16 -2.24 -20.19
N GLU A 425 -13.65 -3.40 -20.62
CA GLU A 425 -13.70 -3.78 -22.04
C GLU A 425 -14.57 -2.81 -22.86
N GLN A 426 -15.71 -2.40 -22.33
CA GLN A 426 -16.57 -1.42 -22.99
C GLN A 426 -15.89 -0.06 -23.14
N ILE A 427 -15.14 0.40 -22.14
CA ILE A 427 -14.32 1.62 -22.21
C ILE A 427 -13.26 1.47 -23.32
N MET A 428 -12.52 0.36 -23.34
CA MET A 428 -11.47 0.12 -24.32
C MET A 428 -12.01 0.04 -25.76
N SER A 429 -13.28 -0.34 -25.93
CA SER A 429 -13.95 -0.43 -27.25
C SER A 429 -14.48 0.90 -27.80
N GLN A 430 -14.44 1.99 -27.02
CA GLN A 430 -14.97 3.29 -27.41
C GLN A 430 -14.20 3.89 -28.61
N ALA A 431 -14.87 4.72 -29.38
CA ALA A 431 -14.36 5.28 -30.64
C ALA A 431 -13.00 6.01 -30.49
N ALA A 432 -12.74 6.63 -29.35
CA ALA A 432 -11.48 7.30 -29.07
C ALA A 432 -10.30 6.31 -28.96
N PHE A 433 -10.49 5.16 -28.32
CA PHE A 433 -9.40 4.22 -28.02
C PHE A 433 -9.28 3.06 -29.02
N LYS A 434 -10.41 2.61 -29.59
CA LYS A 434 -10.49 1.49 -30.53
C LYS A 434 -9.44 1.52 -31.67
N PRO A 435 -9.11 2.67 -32.30
CA PRO A 435 -8.12 2.72 -33.40
C PRO A 435 -6.69 2.34 -32.98
N PHE A 436 -6.39 2.39 -31.69
CA PHE A 436 -5.07 2.05 -31.14
C PHE A 436 -4.94 0.57 -30.80
N ILE A 437 -6.04 -0.20 -30.72
CA ILE A 437 -6.04 -1.62 -30.37
C ILE A 437 -5.92 -2.47 -31.63
N ALA A 438 -4.87 -3.31 -31.70
CA ALA A 438 -4.77 -4.37 -32.70
C ALA A 438 -5.60 -5.58 -32.27
N ARG A 439 -5.47 -6.00 -31.02
CA ARG A 439 -6.25 -7.08 -30.39
C ARG A 439 -6.16 -7.05 -28.87
N ARG A 440 -7.13 -7.67 -28.21
CA ARG A 440 -7.01 -8.05 -26.80
C ARG A 440 -6.05 -9.25 -26.71
N HIS A 441 -5.04 -9.18 -25.85
CA HIS A 441 -4.04 -10.22 -25.64
C HIS A 441 -4.37 -11.05 -24.39
N VAL A 442 -4.76 -10.40 -23.29
CA VAL A 442 -5.20 -11.04 -22.05
C VAL A 442 -6.52 -10.38 -21.60
N PRO A 443 -7.57 -11.14 -21.30
CA PRO A 443 -7.75 -12.53 -21.72
C PRO A 443 -7.69 -12.67 -23.24
N ASP A 444 -7.39 -13.89 -23.71
CA ASP A 444 -7.39 -14.15 -25.16
C ASP A 444 -8.81 -14.08 -25.75
N GLY A 445 -8.93 -14.26 -27.05
CA GLY A 445 -10.21 -14.15 -27.77
C GLY A 445 -11.26 -15.20 -27.38
N ALA A 446 -10.93 -16.20 -26.54
CA ALA A 446 -11.85 -17.23 -26.09
C ALA A 446 -12.84 -16.71 -25.03
N VAL A 447 -12.43 -15.74 -24.20
CA VAL A 447 -13.30 -15.14 -23.17
C VAL A 447 -14.31 -14.19 -23.83
N ARG A 448 -15.58 -14.61 -23.94
CA ARG A 448 -16.66 -13.89 -24.63
C ARG A 448 -17.94 -13.74 -23.81
N SER A 449 -18.08 -14.48 -22.71
CA SER A 449 -19.24 -14.43 -21.82
C SER A 449 -18.86 -14.00 -20.41
N ARG A 450 -19.85 -13.61 -19.60
CA ARG A 450 -19.66 -13.28 -18.19
C ARG A 450 -19.06 -14.46 -17.41
N GLU A 451 -19.53 -15.68 -17.67
CA GLU A 451 -19.06 -16.89 -16.98
C GLU A 451 -17.58 -17.20 -17.32
N GLU A 452 -17.20 -17.03 -18.60
CA GLU A 452 -15.81 -17.16 -19.01
C GLU A 452 -14.93 -16.07 -18.37
N MET A 453 -15.42 -14.82 -18.27
CA MET A 453 -14.73 -13.76 -17.57
C MET A 453 -14.57 -14.07 -16.06
N LYS A 454 -15.60 -14.63 -15.43
CA LYS A 454 -15.54 -15.06 -14.03
C LYS A 454 -14.48 -16.13 -13.81
N LYS A 455 -14.45 -17.15 -14.67
CA LYS A 455 -13.41 -18.17 -14.66
C LYS A 455 -12.02 -17.57 -14.83
N PHE A 456 -11.84 -16.70 -15.81
CA PHE A 456 -10.60 -15.99 -16.04
C PHE A 456 -10.17 -15.18 -14.79
N CYS A 457 -11.07 -14.41 -14.17
CA CYS A 457 -10.77 -13.67 -12.94
C CYS A 457 -10.30 -14.59 -11.81
N HIS A 458 -10.94 -15.75 -11.60
CA HIS A 458 -10.49 -16.73 -10.61
C HIS A 458 -9.07 -17.23 -10.88
N GLU A 459 -8.73 -17.45 -12.15
CA GLU A 459 -7.44 -18.01 -12.55
C GLU A 459 -6.29 -17.01 -12.45
N VAL A 460 -6.52 -15.71 -12.76
CA VAL A 460 -5.44 -14.72 -12.92
C VAL A 460 -5.40 -13.62 -11.87
N ALA A 461 -6.47 -13.45 -11.09
CA ALA A 461 -6.53 -12.38 -10.12
C ALA A 461 -5.35 -12.45 -9.13
N HIS A 462 -4.77 -11.32 -8.79
CA HIS A 462 -3.58 -11.19 -7.95
C HIS A 462 -3.76 -10.12 -6.88
N ALA A 463 -2.90 -10.15 -5.87
CA ALA A 463 -2.88 -9.17 -4.79
C ALA A 463 -2.53 -7.78 -5.31
N ALA A 464 -3.30 -6.76 -4.96
CA ALA A 464 -2.95 -5.35 -5.21
C ALA A 464 -1.84 -4.83 -4.30
N LEU A 465 -1.37 -5.66 -3.36
CA LEU A 465 -0.32 -5.34 -2.39
C LEU A 465 -0.73 -4.24 -1.39
N HIS A 466 -1.99 -4.27 -0.99
CA HIS A 466 -2.60 -3.39 -0.01
C HIS A 466 -3.00 -4.10 1.30
N PRO A 467 -2.23 -5.09 1.83
CA PRO A 467 -2.63 -5.86 2.99
C PRO A 467 -2.86 -4.95 4.20
N SER A 468 -3.96 -5.20 4.93
CA SER A 468 -4.38 -4.39 6.07
C SER A 468 -5.22 -5.18 7.08
N GLY A 469 -5.52 -4.58 8.22
CA GLY A 469 -6.55 -5.04 9.14
C GLY A 469 -6.14 -6.11 10.17
N THR A 470 -4.94 -6.63 10.12
CA THR A 470 -4.48 -7.79 10.93
C THR A 470 -4.19 -7.51 12.42
N CYS A 471 -4.24 -6.25 12.83
CA CYS A 471 -4.20 -5.79 14.22
C CYS A 471 -5.25 -4.70 14.42
N ARG A 472 -6.48 -4.94 13.94
CA ARG A 472 -7.51 -3.91 13.79
C ARG A 472 -7.81 -3.17 15.09
N MET A 473 -8.05 -1.87 14.98
CA MET A 473 -8.52 -1.06 16.10
C MET A 473 -10.02 -1.26 16.33
N GLY A 474 -10.42 -1.08 17.58
CA GLY A 474 -11.81 -1.18 18.01
C GLY A 474 -11.93 -1.43 19.49
N VAL A 475 -13.15 -1.81 19.94
CA VAL A 475 -13.49 -2.01 21.36
C VAL A 475 -14.06 -3.39 21.65
N ASP A 476 -14.21 -4.23 20.63
CA ASP A 476 -14.72 -5.60 20.77
C ASP A 476 -13.61 -6.62 21.07
N GLU A 477 -14.00 -7.87 21.33
CA GLU A 477 -13.11 -8.96 21.72
C GLU A 477 -12.06 -9.36 20.67
N LEU A 478 -12.28 -9.03 19.40
CA LEU A 478 -11.35 -9.29 18.30
C LEU A 478 -10.52 -8.06 17.94
N SER A 479 -10.70 -6.95 18.63
CA SER A 479 -9.85 -5.78 18.47
C SER A 479 -8.50 -6.01 19.12
N VAL A 480 -7.42 -5.64 18.42
CA VAL A 480 -6.05 -5.80 18.92
C VAL A 480 -5.58 -4.53 19.62
N VAL A 481 -5.98 -3.38 19.10
CA VAL A 481 -5.66 -2.07 19.67
C VAL A 481 -6.93 -1.25 19.89
N GLY A 482 -6.86 -0.36 20.88
CA GLY A 482 -7.90 0.65 21.10
C GLY A 482 -7.87 1.75 20.05
N PRO A 483 -8.86 2.68 20.06
CA PRO A 483 -8.84 3.87 19.22
C PRO A 483 -7.61 4.76 19.43
N ASP A 484 -6.95 4.64 20.59
CA ASP A 484 -5.68 5.28 20.92
C ASP A 484 -4.45 4.51 20.39
N LEU A 485 -4.67 3.42 19.65
CA LEU A 485 -3.68 2.52 19.07
C LEU A 485 -2.87 1.70 20.10
N LYS A 486 -3.16 1.80 21.40
CA LYS A 486 -2.53 0.96 22.43
C LYS A 486 -3.01 -0.48 22.32
N VAL A 487 -2.08 -1.42 22.48
CA VAL A 487 -2.42 -2.85 22.45
C VAL A 487 -3.23 -3.20 23.71
N HIS A 488 -4.40 -3.81 23.52
CA HIS A 488 -5.31 -4.11 24.62
C HIS A 488 -4.66 -4.96 25.73
N GLY A 489 -4.70 -4.43 26.94
CA GLY A 489 -4.18 -5.08 28.15
C GLY A 489 -2.65 -5.10 28.25
N LEU A 490 -1.95 -4.27 27.46
CA LEU A 490 -0.52 -4.04 27.58
C LEU A 490 -0.22 -2.55 27.74
N GLU A 491 0.82 -2.25 28.50
CA GLU A 491 1.34 -0.91 28.70
C GLU A 491 2.60 -0.69 27.85
N GLY A 492 2.81 0.53 27.39
CA GLY A 492 4.02 0.92 26.66
C GLY A 492 4.16 0.28 25.28
N LEU A 493 3.08 -0.20 24.67
CA LEU A 493 3.05 -0.78 23.32
C LEU A 493 1.88 -0.27 22.51
N ARG A 494 2.18 0.27 21.32
CA ARG A 494 1.19 0.60 20.28
C ARG A 494 1.47 -0.13 18.99
N VAL A 495 0.43 -0.32 18.17
CA VAL A 495 0.57 -0.65 16.76
C VAL A 495 0.10 0.53 15.93
N ALA A 496 0.91 0.96 14.99
CA ALA A 496 0.58 2.07 14.10
C ALA A 496 1.11 1.77 12.68
N ASP A 497 0.28 1.17 11.85
CA ASP A 497 0.49 0.89 10.42
C ASP A 497 -0.83 0.43 9.78
N ALA A 498 -0.78 -0.11 8.56
CA ALA A 498 -1.97 -0.61 7.86
C ALA A 498 -2.72 -1.72 8.60
N SER A 499 -2.07 -2.43 9.53
CA SER A 499 -2.70 -3.51 10.28
C SER A 499 -3.84 -3.04 11.20
N VAL A 500 -3.83 -1.75 11.59
CA VAL A 500 -4.83 -1.24 12.54
C VAL A 500 -6.17 -0.87 11.88
N MET A 501 -6.25 -0.81 10.57
CA MET A 501 -7.49 -0.48 9.86
C MET A 501 -8.59 -1.50 10.18
N PRO A 502 -9.78 -1.10 10.67
CA PRO A 502 -10.91 -2.02 10.83
C PRO A 502 -11.36 -2.61 9.49
N THR A 503 -11.47 -1.72 8.48
CA THR A 503 -11.73 -2.06 7.09
C THR A 503 -10.71 -1.36 6.20
N LEU A 504 -10.31 -2.02 5.10
CA LEU A 504 -9.45 -1.42 4.09
C LEU A 504 -10.18 -0.27 3.40
N ILE A 505 -9.49 0.84 3.16
CA ILE A 505 -10.05 2.02 2.50
C ILE A 505 -10.19 1.80 0.99
N SER A 506 -11.05 2.59 0.35
CA SER A 506 -11.34 2.49 -1.09
C SER A 506 -10.23 3.13 -1.94
N GLY A 507 -9.10 2.46 -2.06
CA GLY A 507 -7.96 2.89 -2.88
C GLY A 507 -6.61 2.59 -2.25
N ASN A 508 -5.55 3.20 -2.78
CA ASN A 508 -4.16 2.92 -2.39
C ASN A 508 -3.86 3.41 -0.96
N PRO A 509 -3.43 2.56 0.00
CA PRO A 509 -3.40 2.89 1.43
C PRO A 509 -2.18 3.68 1.90
N ASN A 510 -1.21 4.04 1.02
CA ASN A 510 0.04 4.69 1.45
C ASN A 510 -0.19 6.02 2.18
N SER A 511 -1.07 6.88 1.66
CA SER A 511 -1.40 8.18 2.28
C SER A 511 -2.06 7.99 3.65
N VAL A 512 -2.87 6.93 3.79
CA VAL A 512 -3.55 6.56 5.05
C VAL A 512 -2.53 6.06 6.08
N CYS A 513 -1.54 5.27 5.68
CA CYS A 513 -0.45 4.86 6.58
C CYS A 513 0.33 6.07 7.12
N ILE A 514 0.54 7.09 6.29
CA ILE A 514 1.18 8.35 6.71
C ILE A 514 0.26 9.12 7.66
N MET A 515 -1.03 9.22 7.35
CA MET A 515 -2.03 9.85 8.22
C MET A 515 -2.11 9.15 9.59
N ILE A 516 -2.13 7.83 9.63
CA ILE A 516 -2.06 7.04 10.88
C ILE A 516 -0.80 7.42 11.67
N GLY A 517 0.34 7.58 11.00
CA GLY A 517 1.59 8.00 11.63
C GLY A 517 1.55 9.41 12.22
N GLU A 518 0.96 10.37 11.50
CA GLU A 518 0.76 11.74 12.00
C GLU A 518 -0.12 11.76 13.25
N LYS A 519 -1.24 11.01 13.20
CA LYS A 519 -2.19 10.92 14.31
C LYS A 519 -1.60 10.16 15.50
N ALA A 520 -0.90 9.05 15.28
CA ALA A 520 -0.23 8.29 16.32
C ALA A 520 0.81 9.14 17.08
N ALA A 521 1.63 9.87 16.34
CA ALA A 521 2.62 10.77 16.94
C ALA A 521 1.96 11.89 17.76
N ASP A 522 0.84 12.42 17.31
CA ASP A 522 0.07 13.43 18.02
C ASP A 522 -0.52 12.87 19.31
N MET A 523 -1.12 11.69 19.28
CA MET A 523 -1.61 10.97 20.46
C MET A 523 -0.51 10.73 21.49
N ILE A 524 0.67 10.26 21.08
CA ILE A 524 1.80 9.99 21.96
C ILE A 524 2.31 11.27 22.63
N ARG A 525 2.42 12.37 21.89
CA ARG A 525 2.89 13.67 22.39
C ARG A 525 1.92 14.31 23.38
N ASN A 526 0.62 14.08 23.22
CA ASN A 526 -0.44 14.61 24.08
C ASN A 526 -0.78 13.70 25.26
N GLY A 527 -0.09 12.56 25.43
CA GLY A 527 -0.29 11.62 26.53
C GLY A 527 -1.56 10.78 26.47
N ASN A 528 -2.15 10.69 25.31
CA ASN A 528 -3.39 9.92 25.04
C ASN A 528 -3.10 8.45 24.69
#